data_33a0a1a7d14dad88402199a8fa2c745b
#
_entry.id   33a0a1a7d14dad88402199a8fa2c745b
#
_cell.length_a   1.000
_cell.length_b   1.000
_cell.length_c   1.000
_cell.angle_alpha   90.00
_cell.angle_beta   90.00
_cell.angle_gamma   90.00
#
_symmetry.space_group_name_H-M   'P 1'
#
loop_
_entity.id
_entity.type
_entity.pdbx_description
1 polymer ?
#
loop_
_entity_poly.entity_id
_entity_poly.type
_entity_poly.pdbx_seq_one_letter_code
_entity_poly.pdbx_strand_id
1 'polypeptide(L)'
;MINTPNTIAQQVAKNFRNARKKMKITIKELSERSGVSYSSIRRFEKTGEISFMSLIKIASILNMENQIADLFPQPMPTTIEEVLATNR
;
A
#
# COMPACT_ATOMS: atom_id res chain seq x y z
N MET A 1 9.70 18.28 10.22
CA MET A 1 9.60 17.42 9.02
C MET A 1 8.36 17.84 8.22
N ILE A 2 8.53 18.01 6.93
CA ILE A 2 7.43 18.42 6.06
C ILE A 2 6.78 17.18 5.47
N ASN A 3 5.48 16.97 5.77
CA ASN A 3 4.72 15.85 5.24
C ASN A 3 3.89 16.29 4.04
N THR A 4 4.56 16.53 2.92
CA THR A 4 3.86 16.80 1.66
C THR A 4 3.34 15.48 1.07
N PRO A 5 2.34 15.54 0.18
CA PRO A 5 1.89 14.32 -0.50
C PRO A 5 3.02 13.53 -1.15
N ASN A 6 3.96 14.22 -1.78
CA ASN A 6 5.11 13.56 -2.42
C ASN A 6 6.01 12.87 -1.42
N THR A 7 6.31 13.52 -0.30
CA THR A 7 7.18 12.90 0.72
C THR A 7 6.51 11.71 1.37
N ILE A 8 5.20 11.77 1.58
CA ILE A 8 4.43 10.64 2.12
C ILE A 8 4.47 9.47 1.12
N ALA A 9 4.21 9.73 -0.15
CA ALA A 9 4.23 8.69 -1.18
C ALA A 9 5.61 8.04 -1.30
N GLN A 10 6.66 8.85 -1.26
CA GLN A 10 8.03 8.33 -1.31
C GLN A 10 8.38 7.51 -0.08
N GLN A 11 7.88 7.89 1.09
CA GLN A 11 8.11 7.13 2.31
C GLN A 11 7.41 5.76 2.24
N VAL A 12 6.17 5.73 1.75
CA VAL A 12 5.44 4.48 1.54
C VAL A 12 6.20 3.58 0.57
N ALA A 13 6.66 4.16 -0.55
CA ALA A 13 7.42 3.41 -1.56
C ALA A 13 8.73 2.85 -0.99
N LYS A 14 9.42 3.63 -0.17
CA LYS A 14 10.67 3.19 0.47
C LYS A 14 10.39 2.04 1.44
N ASN A 15 9.34 2.15 2.23
CA ASN A 15 8.97 1.09 3.16
C ASN A 15 8.62 -0.20 2.42
N PHE A 16 7.91 -0.06 1.30
CA PHE A 16 7.57 -1.20 0.46
C PHE A 16 8.83 -1.86 -0.12
N ARG A 17 9.74 -1.07 -0.66
CA ARG A 17 10.99 -1.57 -1.23
C ARG A 17 11.80 -2.32 -0.17
N ASN A 18 11.88 -1.78 1.04
CA ASN A 18 12.61 -2.43 2.12
C ASN A 18 11.99 -3.77 2.48
N ALA A 19 10.66 -3.85 2.53
CA ALA A 19 9.94 -5.10 2.80
C ALA A 19 10.20 -6.12 1.69
N ARG A 20 10.14 -5.68 0.42
CA ARG A 20 10.43 -6.56 -0.71
C ARG A 20 11.85 -7.13 -0.63
N LYS A 21 12.83 -6.27 -0.37
CA LYS A 21 14.24 -6.69 -0.27
C LYS A 21 14.46 -7.64 0.90
N LYS A 22 13.81 -7.38 2.02
CA LYS A 22 13.90 -8.26 3.19
C LYS A 22 13.38 -9.65 2.88
N MET A 23 12.36 -9.76 2.05
CA MET A 23 11.82 -11.05 1.60
C MET A 23 12.62 -11.65 0.44
N LYS A 24 13.65 -10.95 -0.04
CA LYS A 24 14.52 -11.41 -1.15
C LYS A 24 13.76 -11.65 -2.44
N ILE A 25 12.74 -10.84 -2.70
CA ILE A 25 11.93 -10.90 -3.92
C ILE A 25 12.42 -9.80 -4.85
N THR A 26 12.77 -10.15 -6.08
CA THR A 26 13.18 -9.16 -7.09
C THR A 26 11.95 -8.48 -7.68
N ILE A 27 12.15 -7.31 -8.31
CA ILE A 27 11.06 -6.63 -9.02
C ILE A 27 10.51 -7.52 -10.12
N LYS A 28 11.40 -8.25 -10.83
CA LYS A 28 10.96 -9.17 -11.89
C LYS A 28 10.04 -10.24 -11.34
N GLU A 29 10.44 -10.86 -10.24
CA GLU A 29 9.63 -11.89 -9.61
C GLU A 29 8.29 -11.32 -9.11
N LEU A 30 8.33 -10.14 -8.49
CA LEU A 30 7.12 -9.47 -8.03
C LEU A 30 6.18 -9.16 -9.19
N SER A 31 6.73 -8.69 -10.31
CA SER A 31 5.95 -8.42 -11.52
C SER A 31 5.27 -9.69 -12.04
N GLU A 32 6.02 -10.79 -12.14
CA GLU A 32 5.48 -12.05 -12.63
C GLU A 32 4.37 -12.60 -11.73
N ARG A 33 4.53 -12.48 -10.42
CA ARG A 33 3.56 -13.02 -9.46
C ARG A 33 2.33 -12.14 -9.28
N SER A 34 2.49 -10.83 -9.40
CA SER A 34 1.39 -9.87 -9.16
C SER A 34 0.61 -9.52 -10.41
N GLY A 35 1.22 -9.69 -11.58
CA GLY A 35 0.64 -9.21 -12.83
C GLY A 35 0.80 -7.72 -13.06
N VAL A 36 1.49 -7.01 -12.15
CA VAL A 36 1.80 -5.59 -12.33
C VAL A 36 3.12 -5.49 -13.11
N SER A 37 3.18 -4.58 -14.09
CA SER A 37 4.35 -4.50 -14.94
C SER A 37 5.62 -4.12 -14.17
N TYR A 38 6.75 -4.61 -14.64
CA TYR A 38 8.06 -4.30 -14.07
C TYR A 38 8.28 -2.78 -13.99
N SER A 39 7.96 -2.07 -15.06
CA SER A 39 8.16 -0.62 -15.11
C SER A 39 7.28 0.11 -14.09
N SER A 40 6.05 -0.36 -13.89
CA SER A 40 5.14 0.23 -12.89
C SER A 40 5.67 0.07 -11.48
N ILE A 41 6.18 -1.11 -11.15
CA ILE A 41 6.74 -1.38 -9.82
C ILE A 41 8.00 -0.53 -9.63
N ARG A 42 8.88 -0.50 -10.62
CA ARG A 42 10.11 0.27 -10.55
C ARG A 42 9.83 1.75 -10.37
N ARG A 43 8.86 2.28 -11.14
CA ARG A 43 8.46 3.67 -11.01
C ARG A 43 7.90 3.98 -9.63
N PHE A 44 7.06 3.08 -9.11
CA PHE A 44 6.51 3.24 -7.76
C PHE A 44 7.62 3.33 -6.72
N GLU A 45 8.56 2.40 -6.73
CA GLU A 45 9.64 2.38 -5.74
C GLU A 45 10.54 3.62 -5.83
N LYS A 46 10.60 4.24 -7.01
CA LYS A 46 11.41 5.43 -7.22
C LYS A 46 10.66 6.73 -6.90
N THR A 47 9.39 6.83 -7.26
CA THR A 47 8.64 8.08 -7.20
C THR A 47 7.48 8.07 -6.21
N GLY A 48 7.01 6.91 -5.82
CA GLY A 48 5.80 6.77 -4.99
C GLY A 48 4.52 6.74 -5.79
N GLU A 49 4.59 6.79 -7.12
CA GLU A 49 3.40 6.81 -7.98
C GLU A 49 3.01 5.43 -8.46
N ILE A 50 1.78 5.03 -8.20
CA ILE A 50 1.21 3.76 -8.64
C ILE A 50 -0.30 3.86 -8.50
N SER A 51 -1.04 3.10 -9.30
CA SER A 51 -2.47 2.99 -9.07
C SER A 51 -2.73 2.23 -7.77
N PHE A 52 -3.82 2.60 -7.10
CA PHE A 52 -4.16 1.94 -5.84
C PHE A 52 -4.36 0.43 -6.03
N MET A 53 -5.04 0.03 -7.11
CA MET A 53 -5.25 -1.39 -7.39
C MET A 53 -3.93 -2.13 -7.59
N SER A 54 -2.98 -1.54 -8.32
CA SER A 54 -1.66 -2.15 -8.52
C SER A 54 -0.90 -2.27 -7.19
N LEU A 55 -1.01 -1.26 -6.32
CA LEU A 55 -0.39 -1.31 -5.00
C LEU A 55 -0.95 -2.49 -4.18
N ILE A 56 -2.27 -2.68 -4.20
CA ILE A 56 -2.90 -3.82 -3.51
C ILE A 56 -2.34 -5.13 -4.05
N LYS A 57 -2.22 -5.26 -5.36
CA LYS A 57 -1.72 -6.49 -6.00
C LYS A 57 -0.29 -6.81 -5.56
N ILE A 58 0.60 -5.83 -5.59
CA ILE A 58 2.00 -6.09 -5.18
C ILE A 58 2.12 -6.28 -3.68
N ALA A 59 1.33 -5.56 -2.88
CA ALA A 59 1.34 -5.74 -1.43
C ALA A 59 0.87 -7.14 -1.05
N SER A 60 -0.09 -7.70 -1.78
CA SER A 60 -0.60 -9.05 -1.52
C SER A 60 0.49 -10.11 -1.69
N ILE A 61 1.40 -9.93 -2.66
CA ILE A 61 2.51 -10.87 -2.84
C ILE A 61 3.45 -10.85 -1.63
N LEU A 62 3.59 -9.71 -0.97
CA LEU A 62 4.41 -9.58 0.23
C LEU A 62 3.62 -9.86 1.53
N ASN A 63 2.40 -10.35 1.42
CA ASN A 63 1.51 -10.60 2.56
C ASN A 63 1.24 -9.34 3.40
N MET A 64 1.16 -8.19 2.72
CA MET A 64 0.90 -6.89 3.35
C MET A 64 -0.48 -6.32 3.01
N GLU A 65 -1.37 -7.14 2.46
CA GLU A 65 -2.70 -6.70 2.06
C GLU A 65 -3.52 -6.18 3.25
N ASN A 66 -3.34 -6.74 4.44
CA ASN A 66 -4.06 -6.28 5.62
C ASN A 66 -3.64 -4.86 6.03
N GLN A 67 -2.39 -4.51 5.80
CA GLN A 67 -1.91 -3.15 6.06
C GLN A 67 -2.59 -2.14 5.14
N ILE A 68 -2.85 -2.53 3.89
CA ILE A 68 -3.60 -1.69 2.96
C ILE A 68 -5.07 -1.60 3.39
N ALA A 69 -5.67 -2.72 3.78
CA ALA A 69 -7.06 -2.73 4.22
C ALA A 69 -7.29 -1.86 5.46
N ASP A 70 -6.27 -1.76 6.31
CA ASP A 70 -6.34 -0.99 7.56
C ASP A 70 -5.83 0.45 7.39
N LEU A 71 -5.57 0.89 6.16
CA LEU A 71 -5.02 2.22 5.88
C LEU A 71 -5.89 3.33 6.46
N PHE A 72 -7.22 3.20 6.33
CA PHE A 72 -8.17 4.10 6.96
C PHE A 72 -9.07 3.28 7.87
N PRO A 73 -8.72 3.18 9.15
CA PRO A 73 -9.55 2.40 10.08
C PRO A 73 -10.91 3.04 10.27
N GLN A 74 -11.92 2.21 10.54
CA GLN A 74 -13.25 2.70 10.82
C GLN A 74 -13.21 3.58 12.08
N PRO A 75 -13.81 4.79 12.02
CA PRO A 75 -13.88 5.63 13.22
C PRO A 75 -14.70 4.94 14.31
N MET A 76 -14.24 5.09 15.55
CA MET A 76 -14.97 4.55 16.68
C MET A 76 -16.25 5.36 16.88
N PRO A 77 -17.45 4.74 16.90
CA PRO A 77 -18.68 5.46 17.22
C PRO A 77 -18.67 5.97 18.65
N THR A 78 -19.10 7.23 18.84
CA THR A 78 -19.13 7.85 20.17
C THR A 78 -20.52 7.91 20.76
N THR A 79 -21.56 7.67 19.95
CA THR A 79 -22.96 7.69 20.39
C THR A 79 -23.70 6.48 19.84
N ILE A 80 -24.85 6.19 20.44
CA ILE A 80 -25.72 5.11 19.94
C ILE A 80 -26.18 5.40 18.52
N GLU A 81 -26.46 6.66 18.21
CA GLU A 81 -26.88 7.06 16.87
C GLU A 81 -25.78 6.78 15.85
N GLU A 82 -24.54 7.04 16.17
CA GLU A 82 -23.42 6.73 15.30
C GLU A 82 -23.27 5.23 15.09
N VAL A 83 -23.46 4.44 16.15
CA VAL A 83 -23.42 2.98 16.04
C VAL A 83 -24.49 2.49 15.09
N LEU A 84 -25.74 3.01 15.22
CA LEU A 84 -26.84 2.64 14.33
C LEU A 84 -26.57 3.06 12.90
N ALA A 85 -26.00 4.24 12.68
CA ALA A 85 -25.67 4.72 11.34
C ALA A 85 -24.56 3.85 10.70
N THR A 86 -23.61 3.38 11.49
CA THR A 86 -22.50 2.55 11.01
C THR A 86 -22.98 1.17 10.56
N ASN A 87 -24.07 0.66 11.15
CA ASN A 87 -24.60 -0.67 10.86
C ASN A 87 -25.56 -0.72 9.68
N ARG A 88 -25.76 0.39 8.97
CA ARG A 88 -26.64 0.43 7.82
C ARG A 88 -25.97 0.02 6.52
#